data_54e378a520c68006a08099d21ffbb4cc
#
_entry.id   54e378a520c68006a08099d21ffbb4cc
#
_cell.length_a   1.000
_cell.length_b   1.000
_cell.length_c   1.000
_cell.angle_alpha   90.00
_cell.angle_beta   90.00
_cell.angle_gamma   90.00
#
_symmetry.space_group_name_H-M   'P 1'
#
loop_
_entity.id
_entity.type
_entity.pdbx_description
1 polymer ?
#
loop_
_entity_poly.entity_id
_entity_poly.type
_entity_poly.pdbx_seq_one_letter_code
_entity_poly.pdbx_strand_id
1 'polypeptide(L)'
;PLQDLAFVQYHPSGIYGAGCLITEGSRGEGGYLLNSEGERFMERYAPTAKDLASRDVVSRSMTMEIREGRGVGPEKDHIYLQLSHLPASVLHERLPGISETASIFAGVDVTKQPIPVLPTVHYTMGGIPTRYTGEVLTQDENGNDKVVPGLYAAGEAACVSVHGANRLGAHSVLDCVVGGRAGARESREVGAPGKPHKELKGDNGHQAINDLDALRTADGPRSTADIRLQMQRVMQSDAAVIRSAH
;
A
#
# COMPACT_ATOMS: atom_id res chain seq x y z
N PRO A 1 5.15 -20.33 -4.05
CA PRO A 1 5.64 -19.14 -4.75
C PRO A 1 4.82 -17.91 -4.37
N LEU A 2 5.39 -16.72 -4.64
CA LEU A 2 4.69 -15.43 -4.60
C LEU A 2 4.82 -14.81 -5.98
N GLN A 3 3.81 -14.04 -6.41
CA GLN A 3 3.72 -13.47 -7.75
C GLN A 3 3.59 -11.95 -7.67
N ASP A 4 4.12 -11.25 -8.68
CA ASP A 4 3.96 -9.80 -8.91
C ASP A 4 4.34 -8.90 -7.74
N LEU A 5 5.26 -9.32 -6.85
CA LEU A 5 5.68 -8.54 -5.67
C LEU A 5 6.33 -7.19 -6.01
N ALA A 6 6.73 -6.99 -7.26
CA ALA A 6 7.19 -5.70 -7.74
C ALA A 6 6.07 -4.66 -7.88
N PHE A 7 4.81 -5.09 -7.93
CA PHE A 7 3.66 -4.19 -8.09
C PHE A 7 3.16 -3.70 -6.73
N VAL A 8 3.79 -2.66 -6.25
CA VAL A 8 3.43 -1.96 -5.01
C VAL A 8 2.84 -0.60 -5.36
N GLN A 9 1.64 -0.32 -4.86
CA GLN A 9 0.99 0.98 -5.03
C GLN A 9 1.42 1.93 -3.91
N TYR A 10 1.82 3.13 -4.31
CA TYR A 10 2.07 4.24 -3.41
C TYR A 10 0.87 5.17 -3.38
N HIS A 11 0.40 5.53 -2.20
CA HIS A 11 -0.59 6.57 -2.04
C HIS A 11 0.12 7.93 -1.95
N PRO A 12 -0.28 8.94 -2.75
CA PRO A 12 0.42 10.23 -2.79
C PRO A 12 0.43 10.98 -1.45
N SER A 13 -0.64 10.86 -0.67
CA SER A 13 -0.92 11.71 0.47
C SER A 13 -0.77 10.98 1.81
N GLY A 14 0.35 10.30 2.05
CA GLY A 14 0.71 9.87 3.41
C GLY A 14 1.26 11.06 4.20
N ILE A 15 0.83 11.25 5.46
CA ILE A 15 1.36 12.31 6.32
C ILE A 15 2.85 12.08 6.55
N TYR A 16 3.66 13.09 6.27
CA TYR A 16 5.10 13.05 6.47
C TYR A 16 5.45 12.73 7.93
N GLY A 17 6.36 11.79 8.13
CA GLY A 17 6.79 11.32 9.43
C GLY A 17 5.86 10.31 10.12
N ALA A 18 4.54 10.33 9.84
CA ALA A 18 3.57 9.43 10.47
C ALA A 18 3.11 8.29 9.57
N GLY A 19 3.11 8.48 8.24
CA GLY A 19 2.63 7.51 7.27
C GLY A 19 1.12 7.32 7.23
N CYS A 20 0.35 8.02 8.04
CA CYS A 20 -1.12 7.98 8.01
C CYS A 20 -1.65 8.54 6.69
N LEU A 21 -2.60 7.85 6.06
CA LEU A 21 -3.09 8.24 4.75
C LEU A 21 -4.17 9.31 4.83
N ILE A 22 -3.99 10.37 4.04
CA ILE A 22 -5.03 11.35 3.73
C ILE A 22 -5.75 10.88 2.47
N THR A 23 -7.05 10.65 2.57
CA THR A 23 -7.85 10.11 1.45
C THR A 23 -7.75 10.97 0.19
N GLU A 24 -7.83 10.32 -0.96
CA GLU A 24 -7.92 10.97 -2.27
C GLU A 24 -9.10 11.94 -2.37
N GLY A 25 -10.16 11.74 -1.58
CA GLY A 25 -11.29 12.65 -1.47
C GLY A 25 -10.89 14.08 -1.13
N SER A 26 -9.77 14.33 -0.42
CA SER A 26 -9.27 15.67 -0.16
C SER A 26 -8.93 16.44 -1.44
N ARG A 27 -8.33 15.76 -2.42
CA ARG A 27 -8.07 16.33 -3.74
C ARG A 27 -9.35 16.39 -4.59
N GLY A 28 -10.25 15.43 -4.40
CA GLY A 28 -11.58 15.43 -5.01
C GLY A 28 -12.44 16.62 -4.61
N GLU A 29 -12.32 17.09 -3.37
CA GLU A 29 -13.01 18.31 -2.88
C GLU A 29 -12.28 19.61 -3.27
N GLY A 30 -11.20 19.55 -4.03
CA GLY A 30 -10.50 20.71 -4.56
C GLY A 30 -9.14 20.97 -3.91
N GLY A 31 -8.62 20.07 -3.07
CA GLY A 31 -7.25 20.14 -2.57
C GLY A 31 -6.23 19.95 -3.69
N TYR A 32 -5.07 20.58 -3.55
CA TYR A 32 -3.98 20.49 -4.52
C TYR A 32 -2.60 20.42 -3.87
N LEU A 33 -1.63 19.94 -4.65
CA LEU A 33 -0.25 19.76 -4.21
C LEU A 33 0.61 20.96 -4.57
N LEU A 34 1.49 21.36 -3.62
CA LEU A 34 2.43 22.47 -3.79
C LEU A 34 3.85 22.02 -3.50
N ASN A 35 4.79 22.44 -4.36
CA ASN A 35 6.22 22.36 -4.10
C ASN A 35 6.73 23.57 -3.30
N SER A 36 8.06 23.65 -3.05
CA SER A 36 8.67 24.74 -2.28
C SER A 36 8.63 26.11 -2.99
N GLU A 37 8.37 26.14 -4.28
CA GLU A 37 8.22 27.36 -5.07
C GLU A 37 6.76 27.88 -5.07
N GLY A 38 5.87 27.17 -4.38
CA GLY A 38 4.42 27.47 -4.39
C GLY A 38 3.72 27.08 -5.68
N GLU A 39 4.38 26.30 -6.54
CA GLU A 39 3.80 25.83 -7.81
C GLU A 39 2.84 24.66 -7.58
N ARG A 40 1.70 24.68 -8.25
CA ARG A 40 0.80 23.53 -8.43
C ARG A 40 1.38 22.64 -9.54
N PHE A 41 2.47 21.95 -9.24
CA PHE A 41 3.27 21.21 -10.21
C PHE A 41 2.50 20.12 -10.99
N MET A 42 1.38 19.61 -10.44
CA MET A 42 0.56 18.64 -11.15
C MET A 42 -0.06 19.20 -12.45
N GLU A 43 -0.22 20.51 -12.58
CA GLU A 43 -0.64 21.12 -13.85
C GLU A 43 0.38 20.94 -14.97
N ARG A 44 1.67 20.83 -14.63
CA ARG A 44 2.77 20.57 -15.58
C ARG A 44 2.89 19.08 -15.92
N TYR A 45 2.74 18.18 -14.92
CA TYR A 45 2.89 16.74 -15.14
C TYR A 45 1.65 16.07 -15.74
N ALA A 46 0.47 16.56 -15.42
CA ALA A 46 -0.81 16.00 -15.87
C ALA A 46 -1.81 17.14 -16.20
N PRO A 47 -1.64 17.87 -17.30
CA PRO A 47 -2.40 19.09 -17.60
C PRO A 47 -3.93 18.92 -17.58
N THR A 48 -4.42 17.74 -17.96
CA THR A 48 -5.86 17.45 -18.01
C THR A 48 -6.43 17.04 -16.64
N ALA A 49 -5.84 16.05 -16.00
CA ALA A 49 -6.34 15.49 -14.75
C ALA A 49 -5.81 16.22 -13.50
N LYS A 50 -4.69 16.92 -13.63
CA LYS A 50 -4.03 17.67 -12.55
C LYS A 50 -3.86 16.83 -11.29
N ASP A 51 -4.27 17.35 -10.15
CA ASP A 51 -4.21 16.67 -8.85
C ASP A 51 -5.12 15.43 -8.75
N LEU A 52 -6.03 15.23 -9.72
CA LEU A 52 -6.89 14.05 -9.84
C LEU A 52 -6.34 12.97 -10.78
N ALA A 53 -5.10 13.11 -11.23
CA ALA A 53 -4.41 12.04 -11.96
C ALA A 53 -4.31 10.78 -11.09
N SER A 54 -4.07 9.63 -11.74
CA SER A 54 -3.94 8.35 -11.05
C SER A 54 -2.81 8.38 -10.00
N ARG A 55 -2.94 7.59 -8.95
CA ARG A 55 -2.03 7.59 -7.78
C ARG A 55 -0.58 7.42 -8.16
N ASP A 56 -0.30 6.56 -9.14
CA ASP A 56 1.04 6.30 -9.63
C ASP A 56 1.65 7.53 -10.34
N VAL A 57 0.85 8.26 -11.13
CA VAL A 57 1.29 9.49 -11.79
C VAL A 57 1.58 10.57 -10.75
N VAL A 58 0.68 10.79 -9.79
CA VAL A 58 0.88 11.80 -8.74
C VAL A 58 2.09 11.46 -7.87
N SER A 59 2.24 10.20 -7.44
CA SER A 59 3.38 9.77 -6.61
C SER A 59 4.72 9.93 -7.34
N ARG A 60 4.80 9.60 -8.64
CA ARG A 60 6.01 9.84 -9.44
C ARG A 60 6.31 11.32 -9.57
N SER A 61 5.31 12.15 -9.85
CA SER A 61 5.48 13.60 -9.96
C SER A 61 6.01 14.21 -8.66
N MET A 62 5.43 13.84 -7.52
CA MET A 62 5.93 14.27 -6.20
C MET A 62 7.39 13.84 -5.97
N THR A 63 7.72 12.60 -6.32
CA THR A 63 9.09 12.09 -6.17
C THR A 63 10.08 12.84 -7.06
N MET A 64 9.68 13.22 -8.28
CA MET A 64 10.50 14.04 -9.15
C MET A 64 10.74 15.43 -8.58
N GLU A 65 9.69 16.10 -8.06
CA GLU A 65 9.82 17.41 -7.40
C GLU A 65 10.81 17.36 -6.23
N ILE A 66 10.71 16.33 -5.38
CA ILE A 66 11.61 16.12 -4.25
C ILE A 66 13.06 15.89 -4.74
N ARG A 67 13.27 14.99 -5.71
CA ARG A 67 14.61 14.67 -6.23
C ARG A 67 15.28 15.85 -6.93
N GLU A 68 14.51 16.72 -7.54
CA GLU A 68 15.01 17.94 -8.18
C GLU A 68 15.17 19.12 -7.19
N GLY A 69 15.00 18.88 -5.89
CA GLY A 69 15.25 19.86 -4.82
C GLY A 69 14.11 20.84 -4.60
N ARG A 70 12.93 20.62 -5.21
CA ARG A 70 11.73 21.43 -5.00
C ARG A 70 10.79 20.88 -3.94
N GLY A 71 11.22 19.92 -3.13
CA GLY A 71 10.53 19.50 -1.93
C GLY A 71 10.42 20.62 -0.91
N VAL A 72 9.49 20.49 0.03
CA VAL A 72 9.22 21.44 1.12
C VAL A 72 9.87 21.00 2.43
N GLY A 73 9.89 21.89 3.40
CA GLY A 73 10.51 21.67 4.71
C GLY A 73 12.03 21.81 4.72
N PRO A 74 12.66 21.66 5.88
CA PRO A 74 14.11 21.82 6.03
C PRO A 74 14.93 20.83 5.19
N GLU A 75 14.47 19.59 5.11
CA GLU A 75 15.14 18.49 4.39
C GLU A 75 14.75 18.43 2.92
N LYS A 76 13.77 19.22 2.47
CA LYS A 76 13.23 19.23 1.09
C LYS A 76 12.78 17.86 0.59
N ASP A 77 12.24 17.03 1.47
CA ASP A 77 11.95 15.61 1.25
C ASP A 77 10.46 15.25 1.20
N HIS A 78 9.58 16.26 1.26
CA HIS A 78 8.13 16.08 1.18
C HIS A 78 7.45 17.20 0.39
N ILE A 79 6.12 17.13 0.25
CA ILE A 79 5.28 18.05 -0.53
C ILE A 79 4.18 18.58 0.38
N TYR A 80 3.57 19.72 0.07
CA TYR A 80 2.40 20.23 0.77
C TYR A 80 1.09 19.87 0.04
N LEU A 81 0.13 19.33 0.80
CA LEU A 81 -1.27 19.22 0.39
C LEU A 81 -2.05 20.42 0.93
N GLN A 82 -2.48 21.29 0.05
CA GLN A 82 -3.16 22.54 0.36
C GLN A 82 -4.68 22.34 0.40
N LEU A 83 -5.29 22.65 1.54
CA LEU A 83 -6.73 22.58 1.77
C LEU A 83 -7.31 23.90 2.32
N SER A 84 -6.48 24.78 2.91
CA SER A 84 -6.94 25.97 3.63
C SER A 84 -7.61 27.05 2.76
N HIS A 85 -7.55 26.89 1.42
CA HIS A 85 -8.30 27.73 0.49
C HIS A 85 -9.78 27.33 0.39
N LEU A 86 -10.15 26.14 0.87
CA LEU A 86 -11.52 25.65 0.89
C LEU A 86 -12.29 26.28 2.05
N PRO A 87 -13.62 26.53 1.90
CA PRO A 87 -14.43 26.97 3.00
C PRO A 87 -14.36 26.02 4.21
N ALA A 88 -14.29 26.56 5.42
CA ALA A 88 -14.24 25.75 6.64
C ALA A 88 -15.44 24.79 6.76
N SER A 89 -16.61 25.17 6.28
CA SER A 89 -17.81 24.31 6.22
C SER A 89 -17.57 23.07 5.38
N VAL A 90 -16.92 23.18 4.22
CA VAL A 90 -16.57 22.04 3.36
C VAL A 90 -15.61 21.10 4.09
N LEU A 91 -14.59 21.64 4.75
CA LEU A 91 -13.63 20.85 5.51
C LEU A 91 -14.29 20.09 6.66
N HIS A 92 -15.21 20.72 7.38
CA HIS A 92 -15.89 20.11 8.53
C HIS A 92 -16.97 19.10 8.11
N GLU A 93 -17.73 19.37 7.05
CA GLU A 93 -18.85 18.52 6.64
C GLU A 93 -18.40 17.35 5.74
N ARG A 94 -17.46 17.60 4.81
CA ARG A 94 -17.06 16.61 3.81
C ARG A 94 -15.76 15.91 4.11
N LEU A 95 -14.89 16.52 4.92
CA LEU A 95 -13.56 16.01 5.26
C LEU A 95 -13.29 15.98 6.78
N PRO A 96 -14.27 15.59 7.64
CA PRO A 96 -14.09 15.67 9.10
C PRO A 96 -12.94 14.81 9.59
N GLY A 97 -12.83 13.57 9.11
CA GLY A 97 -11.77 12.65 9.50
C GLY A 97 -10.38 13.10 9.05
N ILE A 98 -10.28 13.87 7.96
CA ILE A 98 -8.98 14.39 7.47
C ILE A 98 -8.51 15.53 8.38
N SER A 99 -9.42 16.42 8.79
CA SER A 99 -9.09 17.52 9.71
C SER A 99 -8.57 16.97 11.05
N GLU A 100 -9.21 15.94 11.58
CA GLU A 100 -8.80 15.26 12.80
C GLU A 100 -7.45 14.55 12.63
N THR A 101 -7.29 13.77 11.56
CA THR A 101 -6.05 13.04 11.27
C THR A 101 -4.86 13.99 11.09
N ALA A 102 -5.03 15.09 10.37
CA ALA A 102 -3.98 16.09 10.18
C ALA A 102 -3.62 16.79 11.51
N SER A 103 -4.59 17.08 12.35
CA SER A 103 -4.36 17.66 13.68
C SER A 103 -3.58 16.71 14.59
N ILE A 104 -3.96 15.44 14.64
CA ILE A 104 -3.34 14.44 15.53
C ILE A 104 -1.92 14.10 15.06
N PHE A 105 -1.74 13.79 13.77
CA PHE A 105 -0.51 13.20 13.26
C PHE A 105 0.47 14.19 12.63
N ALA A 106 0.01 15.36 12.22
CA ALA A 106 0.86 16.42 11.67
C ALA A 106 0.88 17.69 12.53
N GLY A 107 0.02 17.80 13.54
CA GLY A 107 -0.13 19.03 14.34
C GLY A 107 -0.68 20.21 13.52
N VAL A 108 -1.41 19.96 12.44
CA VAL A 108 -1.83 20.95 11.44
C VAL A 108 -3.33 21.25 11.57
N ASP A 109 -3.68 22.52 11.64
CA ASP A 109 -5.05 23.02 11.41
C ASP A 109 -5.23 23.23 9.90
N VAL A 110 -5.95 22.32 9.26
CA VAL A 110 -6.16 22.30 7.79
C VAL A 110 -6.86 23.55 7.26
N THR A 111 -7.53 24.33 8.14
CA THR A 111 -8.15 25.60 7.77
C THR A 111 -7.13 26.73 7.60
N LYS A 112 -5.91 26.55 8.09
CA LYS A 112 -4.84 27.56 8.14
C LYS A 112 -3.57 27.18 7.46
N GLN A 113 -3.23 25.90 7.47
CA GLN A 113 -1.93 25.41 7.03
C GLN A 113 -2.07 24.19 6.12
N PRO A 114 -1.12 23.99 5.18
CA PRO A 114 -1.09 22.79 4.36
C PRO A 114 -0.63 21.57 5.18
N ILE A 115 -1.02 20.39 4.75
CA ILE A 115 -0.59 19.12 5.33
C ILE A 115 0.72 18.69 4.67
N PRO A 116 1.80 18.38 5.42
CA PRO A 116 3.00 17.78 4.84
C PRO A 116 2.72 16.33 4.46
N VAL A 117 2.94 15.98 3.19
CA VAL A 117 2.64 14.66 2.64
C VAL A 117 3.79 14.09 1.82
N LEU A 118 3.89 12.77 1.80
CA LEU A 118 4.90 12.02 1.05
C LEU A 118 4.25 10.78 0.43
N PRO A 119 4.64 10.33 -0.78
CA PRO A 119 4.22 9.06 -1.31
C PRO A 119 4.53 7.92 -0.35
N THR A 120 3.52 7.18 0.06
CA THR A 120 3.60 6.15 1.11
C THR A 120 3.09 4.83 0.57
N VAL A 121 3.77 3.73 0.89
CA VAL A 121 3.33 2.37 0.54
C VAL A 121 1.90 2.15 1.05
N HIS A 122 1.04 1.70 0.16
CA HIS A 122 -0.40 1.61 0.44
C HIS A 122 -1.00 0.24 0.18
N TYR A 123 -0.66 -0.41 -0.93
CA TYR A 123 -1.26 -1.67 -1.35
C TYR A 123 -0.28 -2.49 -2.19
N THR A 124 -0.21 -3.79 -1.92
CA THR A 124 0.55 -4.73 -2.75
C THR A 124 -0.40 -5.43 -3.70
N MET A 125 -0.23 -5.25 -5.02
CA MET A 125 -1.04 -5.94 -6.02
C MET A 125 -0.60 -7.37 -6.25
N GLY A 126 0.66 -7.67 -5.95
CA GLY A 126 1.20 -9.03 -5.90
C GLY A 126 0.81 -9.77 -4.62
N GLY A 127 1.16 -11.04 -4.54
CA GLY A 127 0.89 -11.86 -3.36
C GLY A 127 0.89 -13.36 -3.66
N ILE A 128 0.03 -14.09 -3.01
CA ILE A 128 -0.17 -15.54 -3.20
C ILE A 128 -0.90 -15.76 -4.52
N PRO A 129 -0.31 -16.44 -5.53
CA PRO A 129 -0.97 -16.65 -6.81
C PRO A 129 -2.23 -17.50 -6.64
N THR A 130 -3.34 -17.04 -7.22
CA THR A 130 -4.62 -17.71 -7.14
C THR A 130 -5.33 -17.76 -8.50
N ARG A 131 -6.22 -18.73 -8.65
CA ARG A 131 -7.30 -18.67 -9.64
C ARG A 131 -8.37 -17.65 -9.21
N TYR A 132 -9.23 -17.26 -10.15
CA TYR A 132 -10.39 -16.42 -9.86
C TYR A 132 -11.39 -17.07 -8.86
N THR A 133 -11.30 -18.38 -8.67
CA THR A 133 -12.04 -19.17 -7.67
C THR A 133 -11.43 -19.08 -6.27
N GLY A 134 -10.27 -18.43 -6.10
CA GLY A 134 -9.56 -18.27 -4.84
C GLY A 134 -8.62 -19.42 -4.48
N GLU A 135 -8.56 -20.49 -5.27
CA GLU A 135 -7.63 -21.61 -5.05
C GLU A 135 -6.18 -21.15 -5.24
N VAL A 136 -5.33 -21.45 -4.28
CA VAL A 136 -3.90 -21.12 -4.36
C VAL A 136 -3.19 -21.97 -5.38
N LEU A 137 -2.31 -21.35 -6.15
CA LEU A 137 -1.49 -21.97 -7.17
C LEU A 137 -0.05 -22.17 -6.71
N THR A 138 0.55 -23.24 -7.16
CA THR A 138 2.00 -23.48 -7.17
C THR A 138 2.41 -23.93 -8.57
N GLN A 139 3.68 -24.22 -8.80
CA GLN A 139 4.16 -24.76 -10.07
C GLN A 139 4.50 -26.24 -9.92
N ASP A 140 4.25 -27.00 -10.97
CA ASP A 140 4.75 -28.35 -11.12
C ASP A 140 6.23 -28.34 -11.57
N GLU A 141 6.82 -29.53 -11.76
CA GLU A 141 8.22 -29.70 -12.20
C GLU A 141 8.51 -29.13 -13.59
N ASN A 142 7.45 -28.91 -14.40
CA ASN A 142 7.54 -28.34 -15.74
C ASN A 142 7.23 -26.84 -15.77
N GLY A 143 6.96 -26.23 -14.61
CA GLY A 143 6.60 -24.81 -14.50
C GLY A 143 5.13 -24.50 -14.80
N ASN A 144 4.25 -25.50 -14.92
CA ASN A 144 2.83 -25.27 -15.11
C ASN A 144 2.10 -25.01 -13.79
N ASP A 145 1.06 -24.24 -13.83
CA ASP A 145 0.23 -23.95 -12.67
C ASP A 145 -0.45 -25.20 -12.13
N LYS A 146 -0.31 -25.42 -10.83
CA LYS A 146 -0.91 -26.53 -10.10
C LYS A 146 -1.64 -26.00 -8.87
N VAL A 147 -2.89 -26.41 -8.68
CA VAL A 147 -3.66 -26.06 -7.49
C VAL A 147 -3.08 -26.74 -6.25
N VAL A 148 -2.98 -25.97 -5.16
CA VAL A 148 -2.68 -26.49 -3.82
C VAL A 148 -4.00 -26.86 -3.15
N PRO A 149 -4.33 -28.15 -3.01
CA PRO A 149 -5.65 -28.56 -2.53
C PRO A 149 -5.92 -28.09 -1.10
N GLY A 150 -7.08 -27.45 -0.92
CA GLY A 150 -7.55 -27.00 0.40
C GLY A 150 -6.96 -25.68 0.89
N LEU A 151 -6.13 -25.00 0.09
CA LEU A 151 -5.58 -23.67 0.40
C LEU A 151 -6.21 -22.62 -0.49
N TYR A 152 -6.73 -21.55 0.12
CA TYR A 152 -7.41 -20.45 -0.54
C TYR A 152 -6.83 -19.12 -0.10
N ALA A 153 -6.83 -18.12 -0.99
CA ALA A 153 -6.50 -16.75 -0.66
C ALA A 153 -7.41 -15.78 -1.44
N ALA A 154 -7.71 -14.63 -0.85
CA ALA A 154 -8.55 -13.60 -1.43
C ALA A 154 -8.14 -12.21 -0.91
N GLY A 155 -8.51 -11.15 -1.63
CA GLY A 155 -8.16 -9.77 -1.28
C GLY A 155 -6.67 -9.50 -1.43
N GLU A 156 -6.13 -8.55 -0.69
CA GLU A 156 -4.74 -8.10 -0.81
C GLU A 156 -3.69 -9.21 -0.62
N ALA A 157 -4.00 -10.25 0.14
CA ALA A 157 -3.10 -11.40 0.30
C ALA A 157 -2.95 -12.23 -0.97
N ALA A 158 -3.96 -12.22 -1.85
CA ALA A 158 -3.99 -12.99 -3.10
C ALA A 158 -3.43 -12.18 -4.27
N CYS A 159 -2.89 -12.88 -5.25
CA CYS A 159 -2.55 -12.32 -6.56
C CYS A 159 -3.34 -13.06 -7.65
N VAL A 160 -4.50 -12.54 -7.98
CA VAL A 160 -5.32 -12.99 -9.12
C VAL A 160 -5.05 -12.15 -10.38
N SER A 161 -4.08 -11.25 -10.31
CA SER A 161 -3.59 -10.35 -11.37
C SER A 161 -4.64 -9.40 -11.97
N VAL A 162 -5.72 -9.08 -11.21
CA VAL A 162 -6.81 -8.20 -11.70
C VAL A 162 -6.48 -6.71 -11.58
N HIS A 163 -5.48 -6.34 -10.79
CA HIS A 163 -5.16 -4.94 -10.51
C HIS A 163 -4.05 -4.37 -11.40
N GLY A 164 -3.30 -5.23 -12.10
CA GLY A 164 -2.11 -4.79 -12.82
C GLY A 164 -1.09 -4.12 -11.90
N ALA A 165 -0.45 -3.05 -12.38
CA ALA A 165 0.54 -2.31 -11.61
C ALA A 165 -0.03 -1.15 -10.77
N ASN A 166 -1.33 -0.86 -10.86
CA ASN A 166 -1.97 0.23 -10.13
C ASN A 166 -3.45 -0.07 -9.87
N ARG A 167 -3.78 -0.44 -8.63
CA ARG A 167 -5.15 -0.72 -8.20
C ARG A 167 -6.00 0.56 -8.18
N LEU A 168 -7.21 0.50 -8.71
CA LEU A 168 -8.18 1.59 -8.65
C LEU A 168 -8.76 1.76 -7.24
N GLY A 169 -9.18 2.97 -6.91
CA GLY A 169 -9.82 3.28 -5.63
C GLY A 169 -11.01 2.35 -5.35
N ALA A 170 -11.18 1.95 -4.10
CA ALA A 170 -12.19 1.01 -3.61
C ALA A 170 -12.14 -0.44 -4.13
N HIS A 171 -11.36 -0.76 -5.17
CA HIS A 171 -11.28 -2.11 -5.73
C HIS A 171 -10.66 -3.13 -4.75
N SER A 172 -9.92 -2.70 -3.72
CA SER A 172 -9.46 -3.60 -2.65
C SER A 172 -10.61 -4.26 -1.90
N VAL A 173 -11.66 -3.48 -1.57
CA VAL A 173 -12.86 -4.01 -0.90
C VAL A 173 -13.63 -4.94 -1.83
N LEU A 174 -13.74 -4.55 -3.11
CA LEU A 174 -14.40 -5.39 -4.12
C LEU A 174 -13.70 -6.75 -4.26
N ASP A 175 -12.36 -6.76 -4.30
CA ASP A 175 -11.57 -8.00 -4.39
C ASP A 175 -11.77 -8.88 -3.15
N CYS A 176 -11.79 -8.31 -1.95
CA CYS A 176 -12.11 -9.05 -0.72
C CYS A 176 -13.49 -9.70 -0.79
N VAL A 177 -14.51 -8.97 -1.25
CA VAL A 177 -15.89 -9.45 -1.31
C VAL A 177 -16.06 -10.53 -2.40
N VAL A 178 -15.58 -10.26 -3.61
CA VAL A 178 -15.71 -11.17 -4.74
C VAL A 178 -14.85 -12.41 -4.55
N GLY A 179 -13.57 -12.25 -4.24
CA GLY A 179 -12.63 -13.34 -4.04
C GLY A 179 -13.01 -14.21 -2.82
N GLY A 180 -13.37 -13.57 -1.70
CA GLY A 180 -13.85 -14.30 -0.51
C GLY A 180 -15.10 -15.12 -0.80
N ARG A 181 -16.07 -14.56 -1.54
CA ARG A 181 -17.27 -15.28 -1.96
C ARG A 181 -16.96 -16.44 -2.91
N ALA A 182 -16.06 -16.24 -3.88
CA ALA A 182 -15.65 -17.28 -4.83
C ALA A 182 -14.97 -18.44 -4.10
N GLY A 183 -13.98 -18.15 -3.24
CA GLY A 183 -13.29 -19.17 -2.45
C GLY A 183 -14.22 -19.92 -1.49
N ALA A 184 -15.17 -19.23 -0.86
CA ALA A 184 -16.18 -19.90 -0.01
C ALA A 184 -17.09 -20.85 -0.77
N ARG A 185 -17.47 -20.51 -2.01
CA ARG A 185 -18.25 -21.40 -2.87
C ARG A 185 -17.45 -22.63 -3.28
N GLU A 186 -16.23 -22.42 -3.77
CA GLU A 186 -15.32 -23.49 -4.18
C GLU A 186 -15.01 -24.44 -3.03
N SER A 187 -14.67 -23.89 -1.85
CA SER A 187 -14.39 -24.72 -0.67
C SER A 187 -15.58 -25.57 -0.25
N ARG A 188 -16.82 -25.11 -0.46
CA ARG A 188 -18.04 -25.87 -0.18
C ARG A 188 -18.23 -27.03 -1.17
N GLU A 189 -17.85 -26.87 -2.41
CA GLU A 189 -17.95 -27.93 -3.43
C GLU A 189 -16.91 -29.02 -3.21
N VAL A 190 -15.69 -28.65 -2.82
CA VAL A 190 -14.58 -29.58 -2.58
C VAL A 190 -14.66 -30.24 -1.19
N GLY A 191 -15.09 -29.50 -0.18
CA GLY A 191 -15.11 -29.90 1.22
C GLY A 191 -16.53 -30.08 1.76
N ALA A 192 -17.02 -31.31 1.88
CA ALA A 192 -18.29 -31.55 2.59
C ALA A 192 -18.05 -31.57 4.12
N PRO A 193 -18.90 -30.91 4.94
CA PRO A 193 -18.84 -31.01 6.40
C PRO A 193 -18.85 -32.47 6.86
N GLY A 194 -18.00 -32.81 7.83
CA GLY A 194 -17.92 -34.17 8.39
C GLY A 194 -17.09 -35.18 7.60
N LYS A 195 -16.49 -34.80 6.47
CA LYS A 195 -15.49 -35.65 5.82
C LYS A 195 -14.24 -35.81 6.73
N PRO A 196 -13.72 -37.04 6.87
CA PRO A 196 -12.50 -37.25 7.63
C PRO A 196 -11.33 -36.52 6.95
N HIS A 197 -10.54 -35.81 7.73
CA HIS A 197 -9.29 -35.21 7.29
C HIS A 197 -8.17 -36.26 7.31
N LYS A 198 -7.17 -36.06 6.46
CA LYS A 198 -5.92 -36.84 6.56
C LYS A 198 -5.25 -36.54 7.89
N GLU A 199 -4.73 -37.57 8.54
CA GLU A 199 -3.92 -37.40 9.73
C GLU A 199 -2.71 -36.53 9.43
N LEU A 200 -2.45 -35.55 10.29
CA LEU A 200 -1.25 -34.74 10.24
C LEU A 200 -0.09 -35.57 10.81
N LYS A 201 1.06 -35.51 10.17
CA LYS A 201 2.28 -36.07 10.76
C LYS A 201 2.62 -35.29 12.02
N GLY A 202 3.12 -35.99 13.06
CA GLY A 202 3.35 -35.39 14.38
C GLY A 202 4.38 -34.26 14.44
N ASP A 203 5.19 -34.09 13.40
CA ASP A 203 6.22 -33.06 13.27
C ASP A 203 5.79 -31.86 12.39
N ASN A 204 4.55 -31.88 11.88
CA ASN A 204 4.05 -30.79 11.03
C ASN A 204 4.03 -29.47 11.81
N GLY A 205 4.77 -28.47 11.28
CA GLY A 205 4.83 -27.12 11.85
C GLY A 205 5.90 -26.95 12.94
N HIS A 206 6.50 -27.98 13.48
CA HIS A 206 7.55 -27.85 14.51
C HIS A 206 8.74 -27.04 14.03
N GLN A 207 9.18 -27.23 12.78
CA GLN A 207 10.29 -26.45 12.22
C GLN A 207 9.96 -24.93 12.20
N ALA A 208 8.76 -24.57 11.76
CA ALA A 208 8.36 -23.16 11.73
C ALA A 208 8.27 -22.54 13.15
N ILE A 209 7.83 -23.31 14.13
CA ILE A 209 7.81 -22.88 15.54
C ILE A 209 9.24 -22.69 16.05
N ASN A 210 10.13 -23.66 15.80
CA ASN A 210 11.53 -23.59 16.21
C ASN A 210 12.25 -22.38 15.57
N ASP A 211 12.01 -22.12 14.28
CA ASP A 211 12.57 -20.98 13.58
C ASP A 211 12.09 -19.65 14.17
N LEU A 212 10.81 -19.56 14.49
CA LEU A 212 10.24 -18.39 15.17
C LEU A 212 10.83 -18.19 16.57
N ASP A 213 10.94 -19.24 17.36
CA ASP A 213 11.49 -19.17 18.71
C ASP A 213 12.98 -18.82 18.68
N ALA A 214 13.73 -19.33 17.72
CA ALA A 214 15.12 -18.94 17.50
C ALA A 214 15.27 -17.42 17.22
N LEU A 215 14.36 -16.84 16.41
CA LEU A 215 14.34 -15.41 16.16
C LEU A 215 13.91 -14.60 17.39
N ARG A 216 12.92 -15.09 18.17
CA ARG A 216 12.43 -14.40 19.37
C ARG A 216 13.47 -14.32 20.48
N THR A 217 14.34 -15.32 20.57
CA THR A 217 15.35 -15.44 21.62
C THR A 217 16.76 -15.10 21.14
N ALA A 218 16.91 -14.66 19.88
CA ALA A 218 18.19 -14.28 19.33
C ALA A 218 18.79 -13.07 20.08
N ASP A 219 20.04 -13.22 20.53
CA ASP A 219 20.82 -12.16 21.14
C ASP A 219 21.86 -11.68 20.11
N GLY A 220 21.48 -10.68 19.33
CA GLY A 220 22.28 -10.11 18.27
C GLY A 220 22.91 -8.77 18.63
N PRO A 221 24.00 -8.34 17.97
CA PRO A 221 24.70 -7.09 18.26
C PRO A 221 23.92 -5.82 17.81
N ARG A 222 22.81 -5.98 17.10
CA ARG A 222 22.00 -4.87 16.61
C ARG A 222 20.59 -4.94 17.16
N SER A 223 20.05 -3.79 17.55
CA SER A 223 18.65 -3.71 17.97
C SER A 223 17.70 -3.93 16.79
N THR A 224 16.52 -4.47 17.08
CA THR A 224 15.45 -4.63 16.05
C THR A 224 15.04 -3.28 15.46
N ALA A 225 15.08 -2.22 16.26
CA ALA A 225 14.79 -0.86 15.81
C ALA A 225 15.80 -0.37 14.77
N ASP A 226 17.09 -0.59 15.00
CA ASP A 226 18.16 -0.19 14.06
C ASP A 226 18.06 -0.97 12.75
N ILE A 227 17.84 -2.28 12.82
CA ILE A 227 17.66 -3.13 11.64
C ILE A 227 16.46 -2.65 10.82
N ARG A 228 15.32 -2.39 11.47
CA ARG A 228 14.11 -1.88 10.82
C ARG A 228 14.36 -0.54 10.14
N LEU A 229 14.98 0.41 10.84
CA LEU A 229 15.26 1.74 10.31
C LEU A 229 16.20 1.67 9.09
N GLN A 230 17.24 0.85 9.14
CA GLN A 230 18.14 0.64 8.01
C GLN A 230 17.40 0.05 6.81
N MET A 231 16.59 -0.99 7.02
CA MET A 231 15.75 -1.59 5.98
C MET A 231 14.82 -0.54 5.34
N GLN A 232 14.13 0.26 6.15
CA GLN A 232 13.23 1.30 5.65
C GLN A 232 13.96 2.34 4.81
N ARG A 233 15.16 2.76 5.22
CA ARG A 233 15.98 3.73 4.46
C ARG A 233 16.40 3.17 3.11
N VAL A 234 16.92 1.94 3.07
CA VAL A 234 17.30 1.26 1.83
C VAL A 234 16.08 1.10 0.90
N MET A 235 14.96 0.63 1.43
CA MET A 235 13.73 0.49 0.64
C MET A 235 13.23 1.82 0.10
N GLN A 236 13.31 2.91 0.85
CA GLN A 236 12.91 4.24 0.39
C GLN A 236 13.85 4.80 -0.69
N SER A 237 15.16 4.56 -0.55
CA SER A 237 16.18 5.01 -1.50
C SER A 237 16.11 4.26 -2.83
N ASP A 238 16.07 2.93 -2.77
CA ASP A 238 16.41 2.08 -3.91
C ASP A 238 15.20 1.33 -4.50
N ALA A 239 14.16 1.10 -3.72
CA ALA A 239 13.00 0.29 -4.11
C ALA A 239 11.64 0.97 -3.87
N ALA A 240 11.59 2.31 -3.82
CA ALA A 240 10.37 3.09 -3.63
C ALA A 240 9.60 3.32 -4.94
N VAL A 241 9.03 4.51 -5.10
CA VAL A 241 8.24 4.91 -6.28
C VAL A 241 9.09 4.85 -7.56
N ILE A 242 10.36 5.24 -7.47
CA ILE A 242 11.32 5.11 -8.56
C ILE A 242 12.36 4.08 -8.14
N ARG A 243 12.61 3.14 -9.03
CA ARG A 243 13.60 2.09 -8.85
C ARG A 243 14.67 2.22 -9.90
N SER A 244 15.92 2.24 -9.49
CA SER A 244 17.07 2.25 -10.38
C SER A 244 17.97 1.08 -10.04
N ALA A 245 18.55 0.44 -11.05
CA ALA A 245 19.65 -0.49 -10.82
C ALA A 245 20.87 0.34 -10.40
N HIS A 246 21.40 0.08 -9.23
CA HIS A 246 22.68 0.54 -8.74
C HIS A 246 23.63 -0.65 -8.64
#